data_b19f5923b6f1b4c6d7ef8c7d40148f10
#
_entry.id   b19f5923b6f1b4c6d7ef8c7d40148f10
#
_cell.length_a   1.000
_cell.length_b   1.000
_cell.length_c   1.000
_cell.angle_alpha   90.00
_cell.angle_beta   90.00
_cell.angle_gamma   90.00
#
_symmetry.space_group_name_H-M   'P 1'
#
loop_
_entity.id
_entity.type
_entity.pdbx_description
1 polymer ?
#
loop_
_entity_poly.entity_id
_entity_poly.type
_entity_poly.pdbx_seq_one_letter_code
_entity_poly.pdbx_strand_id
1 'polypeptide(L)'
;MTISTAIIFAVIAIGALALTFGLVLGYASIRFKVEGDPLVEQIDAVLPQTQCGQCGYPGCKPYAEAIAEGDDINKCPPGGESTIKKLADLMGVEPKPLDAAHGEEDVKKVAFIREDECIGCTKCIQACPVDAILGAAKHMHTVITDECTGCDLCVDPCPVDCIDMVSITPVSYTHLTLPTIYSV
;
A
#
# COMPACT_ATOMS: atom_id res chain seq x y z
N MET A 1 -29.20 30.38 -33.98
CA MET A 1 -28.10 30.51 -33.01
C MET A 1 -26.82 30.16 -33.76
N THR A 2 -25.85 31.07 -33.83
CA THR A 2 -24.59 30.79 -34.52
C THR A 2 -23.75 29.84 -33.66
N ILE A 3 -22.92 29.00 -34.27
CA ILE A 3 -22.01 28.05 -33.56
C ILE A 3 -21.19 28.79 -32.48
N SER A 4 -20.76 30.01 -32.79
CA SER A 4 -20.01 30.86 -31.87
C SER A 4 -20.79 31.21 -30.58
N THR A 5 -22.05 31.55 -30.66
CA THR A 5 -22.89 31.85 -29.51
C THR A 5 -23.16 30.63 -28.64
N ALA A 6 -23.32 29.43 -29.24
CA ALA A 6 -23.48 28.19 -28.52
C ALA A 6 -22.21 27.83 -27.72
N ILE A 7 -21.03 28.00 -28.32
CA ILE A 7 -19.74 27.77 -27.63
C ILE A 7 -19.58 28.73 -26.45
N ILE A 8 -19.89 30.00 -26.59
CA ILE A 8 -19.79 30.97 -25.50
C ILE A 8 -20.71 30.59 -24.33
N PHE A 9 -21.98 30.23 -24.62
CA PHE A 9 -22.90 29.78 -23.57
C PHE A 9 -22.41 28.51 -22.87
N ALA A 10 -21.85 27.53 -23.61
CA ALA A 10 -21.30 26.32 -23.04
C ALA A 10 -20.10 26.62 -22.11
N VAL A 11 -19.18 27.49 -22.52
CA VAL A 11 -18.02 27.89 -21.70
C VAL A 11 -18.45 28.61 -20.42
N ILE A 12 -19.43 29.53 -20.53
CA ILE A 12 -19.98 30.24 -19.36
C ILE A 12 -20.66 29.26 -18.41
N ALA A 13 -21.45 28.31 -18.92
CA ALA A 13 -22.14 27.31 -18.11
C ALA A 13 -21.15 26.39 -17.37
N ILE A 14 -20.13 25.89 -18.07
CA ILE A 14 -19.08 25.06 -17.46
C ILE A 14 -18.29 25.86 -16.43
N GLY A 15 -17.93 27.09 -16.74
CA GLY A 15 -17.22 27.99 -15.81
C GLY A 15 -18.03 28.28 -14.55
N ALA A 16 -19.33 28.57 -14.68
CA ALA A 16 -20.21 28.77 -13.54
C ALA A 16 -20.34 27.50 -12.69
N LEU A 17 -20.48 26.34 -13.33
CA LEU A 17 -20.56 25.04 -12.65
C LEU A 17 -19.27 24.74 -11.89
N ALA A 18 -18.11 24.92 -12.51
CA ALA A 18 -16.81 24.71 -11.89
C ALA A 18 -16.60 25.64 -10.69
N LEU A 19 -17.00 26.90 -10.80
CA LEU A 19 -16.89 27.89 -9.73
C LEU A 19 -17.82 27.53 -8.56
N THR A 20 -19.05 27.15 -8.81
CA THR A 20 -20.00 26.76 -7.75
C THR A 20 -19.53 25.51 -7.02
N PHE A 21 -19.09 24.45 -7.73
CA PHE A 21 -18.54 23.26 -7.09
C PHE A 21 -17.24 23.54 -6.34
N GLY A 22 -16.35 24.38 -6.89
CA GLY A 22 -15.11 24.78 -6.23
C GLY A 22 -15.38 25.50 -4.92
N LEU A 23 -16.33 26.42 -4.88
CA LEU A 23 -16.74 27.14 -3.68
C LEU A 23 -17.38 26.21 -2.64
N VAL A 24 -18.29 25.32 -3.07
CA VAL A 24 -18.95 24.37 -2.17
C VAL A 24 -17.93 23.38 -1.57
N LEU A 25 -17.06 22.80 -2.38
CA LEU A 25 -16.02 21.86 -1.91
C LEU A 25 -14.99 22.58 -1.02
N GLY A 26 -14.57 23.80 -1.39
CA GLY A 26 -13.67 24.61 -0.57
C GLY A 26 -14.27 24.96 0.79
N TYR A 27 -15.52 25.37 0.83
CA TYR A 27 -16.25 25.60 2.07
C TYR A 27 -16.38 24.33 2.90
N ALA A 28 -16.77 23.19 2.28
CA ALA A 28 -16.92 21.93 2.95
C ALA A 28 -15.60 21.43 3.54
N SER A 29 -14.49 21.57 2.83
CA SER A 29 -13.16 21.14 3.30
C SER A 29 -12.70 21.88 4.55
N ILE A 30 -13.06 23.17 4.68
CA ILE A 30 -12.77 23.98 5.87
C ILE A 30 -13.75 23.64 6.99
N ARG A 31 -15.04 23.54 6.66
CA ARG A 31 -16.11 23.38 7.67
C ARG A 31 -16.13 22.00 8.30
N PHE A 32 -15.78 20.97 7.53
CA PHE A 32 -15.77 19.57 7.95
C PHE A 32 -14.35 19.03 8.14
N LYS A 33 -13.36 19.91 8.35
CA LYS A 33 -12.01 19.48 8.68
C LYS A 33 -12.05 18.67 9.98
N VAL A 34 -11.73 17.39 9.87
CA VAL A 34 -11.51 16.52 11.03
C VAL A 34 -10.08 16.78 11.48
N GLU A 35 -9.92 17.32 12.68
CA GLU A 35 -8.59 17.41 13.30
C GLU A 35 -8.22 16.01 13.78
N GLY A 36 -7.18 15.42 13.19
CA GLY A 36 -6.62 14.15 13.65
C GLY A 36 -5.96 14.32 15.02
N ASP A 37 -5.96 13.29 15.82
CA ASP A 37 -5.18 13.25 17.05
C ASP A 37 -3.68 13.38 16.71
N PRO A 38 -2.97 14.39 17.25
CA PRO A 38 -1.55 14.58 16.99
C PRO A 38 -0.71 13.37 17.43
N LEU A 39 -1.17 12.56 18.38
CA LEU A 39 -0.52 11.33 18.78
C LEU A 39 -0.60 10.27 17.68
N VAL A 40 -1.77 10.11 17.06
CA VAL A 40 -1.98 9.19 15.93
C VAL A 40 -1.06 9.55 14.76
N GLU A 41 -0.92 10.84 14.44
CA GLU A 41 -0.02 11.30 13.37
C GLU A 41 1.46 10.99 13.68
N GLN A 42 1.88 11.10 14.94
CA GLN A 42 3.24 10.75 15.37
C GLN A 42 3.48 9.24 15.29
N ILE A 43 2.51 8.43 15.72
CA ILE A 43 2.58 6.97 15.63
C ILE A 43 2.63 6.54 14.16
N ASP A 44 1.76 7.08 13.32
CA ASP A 44 1.70 6.78 11.89
C ASP A 44 3.02 7.12 11.18
N ALA A 45 3.67 8.24 11.53
CA ALA A 45 4.97 8.64 10.98
C ALA A 45 6.13 7.69 11.38
N VAL A 46 6.01 6.95 12.48
CA VAL A 46 7.00 5.95 12.92
C VAL A 46 6.80 4.62 12.21
N LEU A 47 5.59 4.30 11.79
CA LEU A 47 5.26 3.06 11.09
C LEU A 47 5.90 3.02 9.67
N PRO A 48 6.24 1.83 9.14
CA PRO A 48 7.00 1.70 7.89
C PRO A 48 6.22 2.08 6.61
N GLN A 49 4.95 2.42 6.72
CA GLN A 49 4.05 2.84 5.63
C GLN A 49 3.91 1.82 4.47
N THR A 50 4.16 0.54 4.74
CA THR A 50 4.04 -0.52 3.74
C THR A 50 2.60 -0.87 3.38
N GLN A 51 1.62 -0.46 4.20
CA GLN A 51 0.18 -0.72 4.02
C GLN A 51 -0.16 -2.21 3.83
N CYS A 52 0.68 -3.14 4.34
CA CYS A 52 0.64 -4.58 4.06
C CYS A 52 -0.52 -5.34 4.71
N GLY A 53 -1.14 -4.79 5.75
CA GLY A 53 -2.25 -5.45 6.47
C GLY A 53 -1.87 -6.63 7.39
N GLN A 54 -0.61 -7.02 7.51
CA GLN A 54 -0.16 -8.14 8.35
C GLN A 54 -0.50 -7.98 9.83
N CYS A 55 -0.54 -6.75 10.33
CA CYS A 55 -0.96 -6.45 11.70
C CYS A 55 -2.46 -6.69 11.97
N GLY A 56 -3.23 -7.12 10.97
CA GLY A 56 -4.68 -7.31 11.05
C GLY A 56 -5.51 -6.04 10.80
N TYR A 57 -4.88 -4.91 10.54
CA TYR A 57 -5.53 -3.64 10.20
C TYR A 57 -5.43 -3.35 8.72
N PRO A 58 -6.40 -2.62 8.12
CA PRO A 58 -6.42 -2.36 6.66
C PRO A 58 -5.38 -1.33 6.20
N GLY A 59 -4.40 -0.99 7.03
CA GLY A 59 -3.32 -0.07 6.72
C GLY A 59 -2.62 0.45 7.96
N CYS A 60 -1.56 1.25 7.78
CA CYS A 60 -0.75 1.76 8.89
C CYS A 60 -1.53 2.76 9.75
N LYS A 61 -2.31 3.65 9.15
CA LYS A 61 -3.08 4.66 9.91
C LYS A 61 -4.14 4.07 10.84
N PRO A 62 -5.00 3.09 10.42
CA PRO A 62 -5.92 2.41 11.34
C PRO A 62 -5.20 1.67 12.49
N TYR A 63 -4.01 1.14 12.23
CA TYR A 63 -3.19 0.56 13.30
C TYR A 63 -2.65 1.64 14.25
N ALA A 64 -2.23 2.79 13.74
CA ALA A 64 -1.81 3.92 14.57
C ALA A 64 -2.93 4.44 15.47
N GLU A 65 -4.17 4.50 14.95
CA GLU A 65 -5.37 4.83 15.72
C GLU A 65 -5.62 3.82 16.85
N ALA A 66 -5.52 2.52 16.54
CA ALA A 66 -5.68 1.46 17.54
C ALA A 66 -4.59 1.52 18.63
N ILE A 67 -3.33 1.78 18.28
CA ILE A 67 -2.25 1.98 19.26
C ILE A 67 -2.56 3.17 20.17
N ALA A 68 -3.04 4.28 19.64
CA ALA A 68 -3.42 5.45 20.42
C ALA A 68 -4.58 5.15 21.39
N GLU A 69 -5.48 4.22 21.02
CA GLU A 69 -6.57 3.72 21.87
C GLU A 69 -6.11 2.67 22.91
N GLY A 70 -4.86 2.20 22.83
CA GLY A 70 -4.25 1.29 23.80
C GLY A 70 -4.02 -0.14 23.31
N ASP A 71 -4.05 -0.38 22.01
CA ASP A 71 -3.68 -1.68 21.42
C ASP A 71 -2.15 -1.91 21.48
N ASP A 72 -1.73 -3.17 21.29
CA ASP A 72 -0.34 -3.58 21.36
C ASP A 72 0.51 -3.00 20.22
N ILE A 73 1.72 -2.52 20.56
CA ILE A 73 2.67 -1.86 19.64
C ILE A 73 3.53 -2.83 18.82
N ASN A 74 3.42 -4.13 19.05
CA ASN A 74 4.31 -5.17 18.54
C ASN A 74 3.73 -6.04 17.42
N LYS A 75 2.67 -5.57 16.72
CA LYS A 75 1.98 -6.33 15.67
C LYS A 75 2.50 -6.05 14.24
N CYS A 76 3.56 -5.26 14.08
CA CYS A 76 4.03 -4.83 12.75
C CYS A 76 5.33 -5.55 12.35
N PRO A 77 5.30 -6.67 11.58
CA PRO A 77 6.49 -7.39 11.15
C PRO A 77 7.43 -6.55 10.27
N PRO A 78 6.95 -5.80 9.25
CA PRO A 78 7.82 -4.97 8.43
C PRO A 78 8.54 -3.85 9.19
N GLY A 79 7.99 -3.44 10.35
CA GLY A 79 8.61 -2.45 11.21
C GLY A 79 9.72 -3.01 12.08
N GLY A 80 9.65 -4.30 12.40
CA GLY A 80 10.58 -5.02 13.22
C GLY A 80 10.77 -4.43 14.63
N GLU A 81 11.79 -4.91 15.33
CA GLU A 81 12.10 -4.42 16.68
C GLU A 81 12.44 -2.93 16.73
N SER A 82 12.98 -2.36 15.66
CA SER A 82 13.35 -0.94 15.61
C SER A 82 12.14 -0.02 15.71
N THR A 83 11.04 -0.39 15.08
CA THR A 83 9.76 0.35 15.14
C THR A 83 9.10 0.16 16.50
N ILE A 84 9.11 -1.06 17.05
CA ILE A 84 8.57 -1.34 18.39
C ILE A 84 9.27 -0.48 19.45
N LYS A 85 10.60 -0.35 19.42
CA LYS A 85 11.36 0.49 20.35
C LYS A 85 10.96 1.97 20.24
N LYS A 86 10.84 2.51 19.02
CA LYS A 86 10.41 3.89 18.81
C LYS A 86 8.98 4.15 19.29
N LEU A 87 8.06 3.20 19.05
CA LEU A 87 6.69 3.27 19.53
C LEU A 87 6.63 3.18 21.06
N ALA A 88 7.43 2.30 21.65
CA ALA A 88 7.54 2.17 23.10
C ALA A 88 8.02 3.47 23.75
N ASP A 89 9.05 4.10 23.18
CA ASP A 89 9.57 5.40 23.63
C ASP A 89 8.51 6.51 23.50
N LEU A 90 7.77 6.53 22.38
CA LEU A 90 6.72 7.52 22.14
C LEU A 90 5.54 7.37 23.10
N MET A 91 5.12 6.13 23.35
CA MET A 91 3.96 5.81 24.21
C MET A 91 4.33 5.71 25.70
N GLY A 92 5.64 5.69 26.04
CA GLY A 92 6.11 5.53 27.42
C GLY A 92 5.83 4.15 28.00
N VAL A 93 5.81 3.10 27.16
CA VAL A 93 5.56 1.70 27.55
C VAL A 93 6.81 0.84 27.35
N GLU A 94 6.88 -0.30 28.02
CA GLU A 94 7.99 -1.23 27.82
C GLU A 94 7.89 -1.90 26.43
N PRO A 95 9.01 -2.00 25.68
CA PRO A 95 9.03 -2.68 24.39
C PRO A 95 8.77 -4.19 24.58
N LYS A 96 7.79 -4.71 23.84
CA LYS A 96 7.47 -6.14 23.77
C LYS A 96 8.18 -6.77 22.56
N PRO A 97 8.50 -8.08 22.58
CA PRO A 97 8.98 -8.78 21.40
C PRO A 97 7.88 -8.77 20.32
N LEU A 98 8.29 -8.88 19.05
CA LEU A 98 7.35 -8.97 17.93
C LEU A 98 6.36 -10.11 18.15
N ASP A 99 5.09 -9.88 17.85
CA ASP A 99 4.05 -10.88 18.00
C ASP A 99 4.10 -11.87 16.82
N ALA A 100 4.51 -13.10 17.11
CA ALA A 100 4.62 -14.19 16.15
C ALA A 100 3.29 -14.57 15.48
N ALA A 101 2.15 -14.17 16.02
CA ALA A 101 0.84 -14.38 15.41
C ALA A 101 0.65 -13.54 14.13
N HIS A 102 1.37 -12.42 14.01
CA HIS A 102 1.30 -11.51 12.87
C HIS A 102 2.47 -11.69 11.88
N GLY A 103 3.40 -12.60 12.16
CA GLY A 103 4.56 -12.92 11.33
C GLY A 103 5.89 -12.59 12.01
N GLU A 104 6.97 -12.84 11.29
CA GLU A 104 8.33 -12.59 11.75
C GLU A 104 8.98 -11.46 10.92
N GLU A 105 10.00 -10.82 11.48
CA GLU A 105 10.85 -9.92 10.72
C GLU A 105 11.69 -10.73 9.74
N ASP A 106 11.37 -10.63 8.45
CA ASP A 106 11.99 -11.43 7.39
C ASP A 106 12.61 -10.53 6.31
N VAL A 107 13.51 -11.12 5.52
CA VAL A 107 14.07 -10.47 4.33
C VAL A 107 12.95 -10.09 3.37
N LYS A 108 13.08 -8.94 2.71
CA LYS A 108 12.11 -8.49 1.72
C LYS A 108 11.86 -9.58 0.67
N LYS A 109 10.63 -10.02 0.58
CA LYS A 109 10.14 -11.03 -0.39
C LYS A 109 9.18 -10.39 -1.37
N VAL A 110 8.96 -11.03 -2.50
CA VAL A 110 7.87 -10.71 -3.43
C VAL A 110 7.17 -12.00 -3.83
N ALA A 111 5.88 -11.90 -4.07
CA ALA A 111 5.12 -12.99 -4.62
C ALA A 111 5.49 -13.20 -6.10
N PHE A 112 5.67 -14.43 -6.49
CA PHE A 112 5.87 -14.89 -7.87
C PHE A 112 4.76 -15.86 -8.23
N ILE A 113 4.00 -15.59 -9.29
CA ILE A 113 2.92 -16.45 -9.76
C ILE A 113 3.43 -17.27 -10.93
N ARG A 114 3.34 -18.61 -10.82
CA ARG A 114 3.59 -19.51 -11.95
C ARG A 114 2.40 -19.42 -12.90
N GLU A 115 2.58 -18.63 -13.97
CA GLU A 115 1.50 -18.23 -14.87
C GLU A 115 0.88 -19.42 -15.63
N ASP A 116 1.66 -20.46 -15.90
CA ASP A 116 1.25 -21.71 -16.56
C ASP A 116 0.32 -22.57 -15.69
N GLU A 117 0.42 -22.46 -14.37
CA GLU A 117 -0.44 -23.15 -13.41
C GLU A 117 -1.65 -22.29 -12.98
N CYS A 118 -1.63 -21.00 -13.28
CA CYS A 118 -2.65 -20.05 -12.84
C CYS A 118 -3.98 -20.24 -13.60
N ILE A 119 -5.04 -20.55 -12.86
CA ILE A 119 -6.39 -20.76 -13.42
C ILE A 119 -7.24 -19.48 -13.53
N GLY A 120 -6.72 -18.33 -13.16
CA GLY A 120 -7.43 -17.07 -13.25
C GLY A 120 -8.61 -16.93 -12.27
N CYS A 121 -8.49 -17.43 -11.04
CA CYS A 121 -9.58 -17.43 -10.04
C CYS A 121 -9.80 -16.08 -9.35
N THR A 122 -8.93 -15.10 -9.53
CA THR A 122 -8.95 -13.74 -8.96
C THR A 122 -8.84 -13.63 -7.42
N LYS A 123 -8.71 -14.72 -6.69
CA LYS A 123 -8.67 -14.70 -5.22
C LYS A 123 -7.45 -13.97 -4.66
N CYS A 124 -6.29 -14.12 -5.31
CA CYS A 124 -5.07 -13.41 -4.94
C CYS A 124 -5.19 -11.89 -5.12
N ILE A 125 -5.89 -11.43 -6.17
CA ILE A 125 -6.17 -9.99 -6.39
C ILE A 125 -7.01 -9.43 -5.24
N GLN A 126 -8.07 -10.16 -4.83
CA GLN A 126 -8.95 -9.74 -3.74
C GLN A 126 -8.24 -9.73 -2.37
N ALA A 127 -7.23 -10.58 -2.19
CA ALA A 127 -6.45 -10.65 -0.96
C ALA A 127 -5.30 -9.63 -0.89
N CYS A 128 -4.92 -9.02 -2.03
CA CYS A 128 -3.79 -8.09 -2.08
C CYS A 128 -4.21 -6.70 -1.56
N PRO A 129 -3.66 -6.22 -0.43
CA PRO A 129 -4.04 -4.92 0.15
C PRO A 129 -3.47 -3.72 -0.62
N VAL A 130 -2.48 -3.94 -1.50
CA VAL A 130 -1.78 -2.90 -2.26
C VAL A 130 -2.01 -2.98 -3.77
N ASP A 131 -2.96 -3.82 -4.22
CA ASP A 131 -3.31 -4.02 -5.63
C ASP A 131 -2.12 -4.36 -6.55
N ALA A 132 -1.09 -5.02 -6.01
CA ALA A 132 0.13 -5.37 -6.74
C ALA A 132 -0.05 -6.53 -7.73
N ILE A 133 -1.23 -7.11 -7.88
CA ILE A 133 -1.49 -8.27 -8.73
C ILE A 133 -2.40 -7.89 -9.89
N LEU A 134 -1.88 -8.02 -11.11
CA LEU A 134 -2.63 -7.82 -12.35
C LEU A 134 -3.21 -9.13 -12.87
N GLY A 135 -4.41 -9.05 -13.42
CA GLY A 135 -5.07 -10.19 -14.06
C GLY A 135 -6.58 -10.02 -14.16
N ALA A 136 -7.24 -11.02 -14.69
CA ALA A 136 -8.69 -11.04 -14.84
C ALA A 136 -9.23 -12.46 -14.66
N ALA A 137 -10.55 -12.57 -14.48
CA ALA A 137 -11.21 -13.86 -14.38
C ALA A 137 -10.93 -14.74 -15.62
N LYS A 138 -10.47 -15.97 -15.41
CA LYS A 138 -10.05 -16.95 -16.43
C LYS A 138 -8.82 -16.54 -17.26
N HIS A 139 -8.06 -15.56 -16.84
CA HIS A 139 -6.77 -15.19 -17.39
C HIS A 139 -5.70 -15.34 -16.33
N MET A 140 -4.46 -15.62 -16.74
CA MET A 140 -3.33 -15.69 -15.81
C MET A 140 -3.13 -14.38 -15.07
N HIS A 141 -2.56 -14.47 -13.88
CA HIS A 141 -2.23 -13.31 -13.06
C HIS A 141 -0.72 -13.14 -13.01
N THR A 142 -0.28 -11.90 -12.89
CA THR A 142 1.14 -11.57 -12.68
C THR A 142 1.29 -10.53 -11.58
N VAL A 143 2.47 -10.44 -10.96
CA VAL A 143 2.75 -9.54 -9.84
C VAL A 143 3.59 -8.36 -10.30
N ILE A 144 3.20 -7.15 -9.91
CA ILE A 144 4.02 -5.96 -10.04
C ILE A 144 5.02 -5.98 -8.87
N THR A 145 6.25 -6.38 -9.16
CA THR A 145 7.30 -6.62 -8.15
C THR A 145 7.60 -5.39 -7.30
N ASP A 146 7.58 -4.21 -7.92
CA ASP A 146 7.92 -2.94 -7.25
C ASP A 146 6.82 -2.50 -6.26
N GLU A 147 5.58 -2.91 -6.49
CA GLU A 147 4.43 -2.60 -5.63
C GLU A 147 4.17 -3.69 -4.58
N CYS A 148 4.77 -4.87 -4.75
CA CYS A 148 4.56 -5.99 -3.84
C CYS A 148 5.28 -5.77 -2.50
N THR A 149 4.52 -5.85 -1.41
CA THR A 149 5.03 -5.68 -0.03
C THR A 149 5.55 -6.96 0.62
N GLY A 150 5.35 -8.12 -0.04
CA GLY A 150 5.79 -9.43 0.48
C GLY A 150 5.00 -9.92 1.70
N CYS A 151 3.74 -9.56 1.81
CA CYS A 151 2.89 -9.84 2.97
C CYS A 151 2.30 -11.27 3.04
N ASP A 152 2.55 -12.12 2.07
CA ASP A 152 2.12 -13.53 1.94
C ASP A 152 0.58 -13.75 1.84
N LEU A 153 -0.24 -12.71 2.02
CA LEU A 153 -1.71 -12.81 2.07
C LEU A 153 -2.37 -13.38 0.80
N CYS A 154 -1.65 -13.38 -0.33
CA CYS A 154 -2.14 -13.94 -1.60
C CYS A 154 -1.90 -15.46 -1.73
N VAL A 155 -1.05 -16.06 -0.87
CA VAL A 155 -0.66 -17.48 -0.96
C VAL A 155 -1.81 -18.38 -0.51
N ASP A 156 -2.30 -18.22 0.72
CA ASP A 156 -3.34 -19.05 1.31
C ASP A 156 -4.63 -19.16 0.46
N PRO A 157 -5.17 -18.07 -0.11
CA PRO A 157 -6.40 -18.15 -0.90
C PRO A 157 -6.22 -18.78 -2.28
N CYS A 158 -4.99 -19.10 -2.70
CA CYS A 158 -4.72 -19.72 -4.01
C CYS A 158 -5.14 -21.19 -4.02
N PRO A 159 -6.16 -21.62 -4.81
CA PRO A 159 -6.65 -22.97 -4.77
C PRO A 159 -5.76 -23.99 -5.51
N VAL A 160 -4.80 -23.52 -6.30
CA VAL A 160 -3.86 -24.35 -7.08
C VAL A 160 -2.42 -24.20 -6.62
N ASP A 161 -2.19 -23.44 -5.55
CA ASP A 161 -0.87 -23.27 -4.92
C ASP A 161 0.24 -22.85 -5.92
N CYS A 162 -0.10 -21.92 -6.83
CA CYS A 162 0.81 -21.48 -7.89
C CYS A 162 1.58 -20.19 -7.52
N ILE A 163 1.61 -19.79 -6.25
CA ILE A 163 2.25 -18.57 -5.78
C ILE A 163 3.42 -18.92 -4.86
N ASP A 164 4.61 -18.52 -5.26
CA ASP A 164 5.84 -18.68 -4.48
C ASP A 164 6.29 -17.32 -3.92
N MET A 165 6.84 -17.33 -2.70
CA MET A 165 7.48 -16.15 -2.13
C MET A 165 8.98 -16.17 -2.39
N VAL A 166 9.46 -15.25 -3.21
CA VAL A 166 10.86 -15.16 -3.62
C VAL A 166 11.56 -14.04 -2.88
N SER A 167 12.66 -14.36 -2.18
CA SER A 167 13.46 -13.34 -1.49
C SER A 167 14.16 -12.43 -2.50
N ILE A 168 13.96 -11.13 -2.38
CA ILE A 168 14.75 -10.14 -3.11
C ILE A 168 16.00 -9.86 -2.26
N THR A 169 17.12 -10.52 -2.58
CA THR A 169 18.41 -10.01 -2.11
C THR A 169 18.65 -8.67 -2.81
N PRO A 170 18.96 -7.58 -2.08
CA PRO A 170 19.38 -6.36 -2.72
C PRO A 170 20.67 -6.65 -3.47
N VAL A 171 20.57 -6.83 -4.78
CA VAL A 171 21.75 -6.96 -5.63
C VAL A 171 22.37 -5.58 -5.62
N SER A 172 23.52 -5.44 -4.97
CA SER A 172 24.37 -4.28 -5.15
C SER A 172 24.74 -4.23 -6.64
N TYR A 173 24.00 -3.42 -7.39
CA TYR A 173 24.37 -3.14 -8.78
C TYR A 173 25.67 -2.34 -8.78
N THR A 174 26.78 -3.04 -8.76
CA THR A 174 27.97 -2.51 -9.42
C THR A 174 27.60 -2.36 -10.89
N HIS A 175 27.64 -1.14 -11.40
CA HIS A 175 27.36 -0.75 -12.75
C HIS A 175 27.64 -1.86 -13.76
N LEU A 176 26.59 -2.46 -14.34
CA LEU A 176 26.67 -3.16 -15.58
C LEU A 176 26.93 -2.09 -16.65
N THR A 177 28.19 -1.76 -16.86
CA THR A 177 28.63 -1.16 -18.11
C THR A 177 28.27 -2.19 -19.17
N LEU A 178 27.21 -1.95 -19.93
CA LEU A 178 26.95 -2.67 -21.17
C LEU A 178 28.24 -2.55 -22.01
N PRO A 179 28.84 -3.66 -22.45
CA PRO A 179 29.92 -3.58 -23.40
C PRO A 179 29.34 -2.96 -24.67
N THR A 180 29.68 -1.71 -24.93
CA THR A 180 29.44 -1.08 -26.21
C THR A 180 30.29 -1.82 -27.23
N ILE A 181 29.71 -2.79 -27.90
CA ILE A 181 30.33 -3.42 -29.07
C ILE A 181 30.16 -2.42 -30.22
N TYR A 182 31.08 -1.49 -30.32
CA TYR A 182 31.39 -0.83 -31.58
C TYR A 182 32.54 -1.59 -32.20
N SER A 183 32.22 -2.57 -33.03
CA SER A 183 33.16 -3.08 -34.03
C SER A 183 33.08 -2.13 -35.22
N VAL A 184 34.17 -1.45 -35.47
CA VAL A 184 34.48 -0.79 -36.77
C VAL A 184 34.81 -1.85 -37.80
#